data_4db8ee4836aad7ad6c187343059a1fa7
#
_entry.id   4db8ee4836aad7ad6c187343059a1fa7
#
_cell.length_a   1.000
_cell.length_b   1.000
_cell.length_c   1.000
_cell.angle_alpha   90.00
_cell.angle_beta   90.00
_cell.angle_gamma   90.00
#
_symmetry.space_group_name_H-M   'P 1'
#
loop_
_entity.id
_entity.type
_entity.pdbx_description
1 polymer ?
#
loop_
_entity_poly.entity_id
_entity_poly.type
_entity_poly.pdbx_seq_one_letter_code
_entity_poly.pdbx_strand_id
1 'polypeptide(L)'
;MPEALPLGGFARLRARLRLPEDGPQRTALRAIVAGGLLVLLLAVVAQSCATPIAPFQMERYVKLGPRQGPITLQRELLAVHGAPAPLGGLVSQLGRMGFNCPGTLPEETMLCRFRARRQDGQVATFLVEIRHDGAVVQDIAARMELGAR
;
A
#
# COMPACT_ATOMS: atom_id res chain seq x y z
N MET A 1 -52.42 -8.64 8.75
CA MET A 1 -52.49 -7.31 9.38
C MET A 1 -51.05 -6.95 9.79
N PRO A 2 -50.37 -6.06 9.09
CA PRO A 2 -49.04 -5.62 9.50
C PRO A 2 -49.17 -4.37 10.37
N GLU A 3 -48.61 -4.45 11.57
CA GLU A 3 -48.50 -3.33 12.51
C GLU A 3 -47.58 -2.23 11.99
N ALA A 4 -48.09 -1.02 11.96
CA ALA A 4 -47.37 0.18 11.57
C ALA A 4 -46.41 0.59 12.69
N LEU A 5 -45.10 0.64 12.43
CA LEU A 5 -44.06 1.18 13.27
C LEU A 5 -44.26 2.70 13.48
N PRO A 6 -44.19 3.23 14.74
CA PRO A 6 -44.43 4.64 15.01
C PRO A 6 -43.18 5.46 14.60
N LEU A 7 -43.32 6.25 13.52
CA LEU A 7 -42.34 7.26 13.04
C LEU A 7 -42.20 8.50 13.97
N GLY A 8 -42.42 8.34 15.28
CA GLY A 8 -42.45 9.43 16.25
C GLY A 8 -41.10 9.88 16.85
N GLY A 9 -39.99 9.16 16.56
CA GLY A 9 -38.71 9.43 17.23
C GLY A 9 -37.96 10.68 16.75
N PHE A 10 -38.04 11.03 15.48
CA PHE A 10 -37.25 12.13 14.90
C PHE A 10 -37.85 13.52 15.19
N ALA A 11 -39.15 13.63 15.43
CA ALA A 11 -39.78 14.91 15.73
C ALA A 11 -39.40 15.42 17.15
N ARG A 12 -39.18 14.54 18.11
CA ARG A 12 -38.79 14.90 19.48
C ARG A 12 -37.31 15.32 19.62
N LEU A 13 -36.45 14.85 18.73
CA LEU A 13 -35.04 15.27 18.72
C LEU A 13 -34.88 16.70 18.17
N ARG A 14 -35.70 17.12 17.21
CA ARG A 14 -35.72 18.49 16.69
C ARG A 14 -36.17 19.52 17.71
N ALA A 15 -37.10 19.15 18.63
CA ALA A 15 -37.61 20.06 19.63
C ALA A 15 -36.60 20.35 20.76
N ARG A 16 -35.58 19.51 20.97
CA ARG A 16 -34.55 19.73 22.01
C ARG A 16 -33.37 20.55 21.53
N LEU A 17 -33.10 20.58 20.23
CA LEU A 17 -32.15 21.49 19.62
C LEU A 17 -32.91 22.76 19.20
N ARG A 18 -33.14 23.67 20.14
CA ARG A 18 -33.59 25.04 19.87
C ARG A 18 -32.48 25.76 19.09
N LEU A 19 -32.35 25.45 17.83
CA LEU A 19 -31.49 26.19 16.91
C LEU A 19 -32.22 27.52 16.61
N PRO A 20 -31.63 28.68 16.90
CA PRO A 20 -32.23 29.97 16.64
C PRO A 20 -32.52 30.07 15.12
N GLU A 21 -33.78 30.46 14.83
CA GLU A 21 -34.20 30.69 13.44
C GLU A 21 -33.53 31.94 12.92
N ASP A 22 -32.95 31.80 11.75
CA ASP A 22 -32.50 32.86 10.83
C ASP A 22 -31.66 34.04 11.40
N GLY A 23 -30.34 33.82 11.42
CA GLY A 23 -29.33 34.84 11.68
C GLY A 23 -28.01 34.55 10.98
N PRO A 24 -27.11 35.53 10.82
CA PRO A 24 -25.79 35.37 10.18
C PRO A 24 -24.93 34.26 10.87
N GLN A 25 -25.30 33.84 12.06
CA GLN A 25 -24.66 32.74 12.79
C GLN A 25 -24.86 31.34 12.13
N ARG A 26 -25.99 31.13 11.41
CA ARG A 26 -26.23 29.85 10.71
C ARG A 26 -25.34 29.66 9.49
N THR A 27 -25.07 30.76 8.78
CA THR A 27 -24.15 30.70 7.62
C THR A 27 -22.73 30.45 8.07
N ALA A 28 -22.30 31.06 9.18
CA ALA A 28 -20.99 30.81 9.77
C ALA A 28 -20.87 29.34 10.30
N LEU A 29 -21.89 28.83 10.99
CA LEU A 29 -21.89 27.45 11.49
C LEU A 29 -21.86 26.42 10.34
N ARG A 30 -22.63 26.65 9.26
CA ARG A 30 -22.62 25.81 8.07
C ARG A 30 -21.27 25.84 7.36
N ALA A 31 -20.62 27.00 7.28
CA ALA A 31 -19.29 27.12 6.70
C ALA A 31 -18.23 26.38 7.52
N ILE A 32 -18.30 26.45 8.86
CA ILE A 32 -17.38 25.74 9.75
C ILE A 32 -17.58 24.21 9.64
N VAL A 33 -18.83 23.74 9.63
CA VAL A 33 -19.13 22.30 9.51
C VAL A 33 -18.72 21.78 8.11
N ALA A 34 -19.02 22.52 7.04
CA ALA A 34 -18.62 22.13 5.69
C ALA A 34 -17.09 22.17 5.51
N GLY A 35 -16.41 23.18 6.06
CA GLY A 35 -14.95 23.27 6.05
C GLY A 35 -14.30 22.13 6.86
N GLY A 36 -14.83 21.83 8.05
CA GLY A 36 -14.35 20.72 8.87
C GLY A 36 -14.53 19.36 8.19
N LEU A 37 -15.68 19.13 7.54
CA LEU A 37 -15.94 17.91 6.79
C LEU A 37 -15.01 17.76 5.58
N LEU A 38 -14.73 18.85 4.87
CA LEU A 38 -13.80 18.87 3.74
C LEU A 38 -12.38 18.53 4.18
N VAL A 39 -11.90 19.12 5.28
CA VAL A 39 -10.58 18.84 5.85
C VAL A 39 -10.48 17.37 6.28
N LEU A 40 -11.53 16.85 6.92
CA LEU A 40 -11.56 15.45 7.35
C LEU A 40 -11.55 14.48 6.15
N LEU A 41 -12.31 14.78 5.10
CA LEU A 41 -12.28 14.03 3.84
C LEU A 41 -10.90 14.06 3.17
N LEU A 42 -10.27 15.22 3.11
CA LEU A 42 -8.92 15.36 2.55
C LEU A 42 -7.89 14.59 3.38
N ALA A 43 -8.01 14.60 4.71
CA ALA A 43 -7.14 13.83 5.60
C ALA A 43 -7.31 12.31 5.39
N VAL A 44 -8.55 11.82 5.24
CA VAL A 44 -8.83 10.40 4.94
C VAL A 44 -8.27 10.00 3.58
N VAL A 45 -8.45 10.83 2.55
CA VAL A 45 -7.89 10.57 1.20
C VAL A 45 -6.37 10.57 1.24
N ALA A 46 -5.74 11.53 1.95
CA ALA A 46 -4.29 11.58 2.09
C ALA A 46 -3.73 10.36 2.83
N GLN A 47 -4.41 9.87 3.87
CA GLN A 47 -4.03 8.65 4.58
C GLN A 47 -4.22 7.40 3.71
N SER A 48 -5.24 7.35 2.87
CA SER A 48 -5.46 6.23 1.95
C SER A 48 -4.37 6.13 0.88
N CYS A 49 -3.80 7.27 0.46
CA CYS A 49 -2.67 7.28 -0.47
C CYS A 49 -1.32 6.95 0.21
N ALA A 50 -1.25 7.08 1.54
CA ALA A 50 -0.02 6.89 2.32
C ALA A 50 0.10 5.50 2.97
N THR A 51 -0.83 4.57 2.73
CA THR A 51 -0.73 3.20 3.28
C THR A 51 0.50 2.51 2.70
N PRO A 52 1.50 2.17 3.53
CA PRO A 52 2.61 1.34 3.09
C PRO A 52 2.06 -0.06 2.81
N ILE A 53 1.90 -0.39 1.54
CA ILE A 53 1.37 -1.67 1.03
C ILE A 53 2.35 -2.83 1.31
N ALA A 54 3.42 -2.59 2.08
CA ALA A 54 4.63 -3.36 2.02
C ALA A 54 4.64 -4.79 2.62
N PRO A 55 4.22 -5.10 3.84
CA PRO A 55 4.51 -6.44 4.38
C PRO A 55 3.60 -7.55 3.83
N PHE A 56 2.35 -7.23 3.47
CA PHE A 56 1.39 -8.24 3.01
C PHE A 56 1.63 -8.76 1.59
N GLN A 57 2.27 -7.97 0.73
CA GLN A 57 2.53 -8.40 -0.65
C GLN A 57 3.54 -9.54 -0.73
N MET A 58 4.60 -9.52 0.11
CA MET A 58 5.62 -10.56 0.07
C MET A 58 5.16 -11.88 0.68
N GLU A 59 4.19 -11.85 1.59
CA GLU A 59 3.66 -13.07 2.24
C GLU A 59 3.08 -14.06 1.23
N ARG A 60 2.41 -13.59 0.18
CA ARG A 60 1.87 -14.46 -0.87
C ARG A 60 2.98 -15.22 -1.61
N TYR A 61 4.12 -14.55 -1.92
CA TYR A 61 5.24 -15.22 -2.60
C TYR A 61 5.94 -16.21 -1.68
N VAL A 62 6.04 -15.90 -0.38
CA VAL A 62 6.56 -16.81 0.63
C VAL A 62 5.68 -18.07 0.73
N LYS A 63 4.35 -17.95 0.70
CA LYS A 63 3.39 -19.05 0.73
C LYS A 63 3.45 -19.91 -0.52
N LEU A 64 3.75 -19.36 -1.70
CA LEU A 64 3.94 -20.10 -2.95
C LEU A 64 5.19 -20.97 -2.94
N GLY A 65 6.10 -20.76 -1.98
CA GLY A 65 7.29 -21.57 -1.80
C GLY A 65 8.44 -21.29 -2.78
N PRO A 66 9.54 -22.07 -2.65
CA PRO A 66 10.81 -21.73 -3.31
C PRO A 66 10.80 -21.87 -4.82
N ARG A 67 9.88 -22.63 -5.39
CA ARG A 67 9.77 -22.79 -6.84
C ARG A 67 8.86 -21.74 -7.48
N GLN A 68 7.65 -21.57 -6.95
CA GLN A 68 6.63 -20.74 -7.56
C GLN A 68 6.74 -19.26 -7.13
N GLY A 69 7.15 -18.99 -5.89
CA GLY A 69 7.26 -17.64 -5.33
C GLY A 69 8.13 -16.71 -6.18
N PRO A 70 9.40 -17.05 -6.44
CA PRO A 70 10.30 -16.21 -7.22
C PRO A 70 9.86 -16.06 -8.68
N ILE A 71 9.34 -17.12 -9.31
CA ILE A 71 8.84 -17.06 -10.70
C ILE A 71 7.68 -16.08 -10.82
N THR A 72 6.74 -16.13 -9.86
CA THR A 72 5.59 -15.22 -9.84
C THR A 72 6.04 -13.78 -9.60
N LEU A 73 6.94 -13.56 -8.63
CA LEU A 73 7.51 -12.26 -8.35
C LEU A 73 8.21 -11.68 -9.58
N GLN A 74 9.09 -12.45 -10.22
CA GLN A 74 9.81 -12.02 -11.43
C GLN A 74 8.85 -11.63 -12.54
N ARG A 75 7.83 -12.46 -12.81
CA ARG A 75 6.83 -12.18 -13.84
C ARG A 75 6.10 -10.87 -13.58
N GLU A 76 5.71 -10.60 -12.34
CA GLU A 76 5.00 -9.38 -11.99
C GLU A 76 5.91 -8.15 -12.05
N LEU A 77 7.17 -8.27 -11.62
CA LEU A 77 8.14 -7.19 -11.79
C LEU A 77 8.39 -6.87 -13.27
N LEU A 78 8.53 -7.91 -14.11
CA LEU A 78 8.68 -7.73 -15.56
C LEU A 78 7.43 -7.15 -16.23
N ALA A 79 6.23 -7.47 -15.72
CA ALA A 79 4.99 -6.90 -16.25
C ALA A 79 4.87 -5.39 -16.00
N VAL A 80 5.44 -4.90 -14.91
CA VAL A 80 5.38 -3.47 -14.51
C VAL A 80 6.64 -2.71 -14.97
N HIS A 81 7.81 -3.36 -14.88
CA HIS A 81 9.13 -2.78 -15.16
C HIS A 81 9.89 -3.59 -16.21
N GLY A 82 9.17 -4.13 -17.22
CA GLY A 82 9.81 -4.85 -18.33
C GLY A 82 10.83 -3.99 -19.05
N ALA A 83 11.95 -4.60 -19.44
CA ALA A 83 13.03 -3.90 -20.13
C ALA A 83 12.55 -3.33 -21.50
N PRO A 84 12.90 -2.07 -21.83
CA PRO A 84 13.68 -1.11 -21.05
C PRO A 84 12.80 -0.26 -20.12
N ALA A 85 13.10 -0.24 -18.81
CA ALA A 85 12.39 0.57 -17.83
C ALA A 85 13.37 1.35 -16.94
N PRO A 86 12.98 2.51 -16.37
CA PRO A 86 13.86 3.27 -15.51
C PRO A 86 14.18 2.51 -14.21
N LEU A 87 15.47 2.34 -13.90
CA LEU A 87 15.97 1.62 -12.74
C LEU A 87 15.41 2.17 -11.41
N GLY A 88 15.33 3.50 -11.27
CA GLY A 88 14.83 4.14 -10.06
C GLY A 88 13.40 3.76 -9.70
N GLY A 89 12.54 3.54 -10.69
CA GLY A 89 11.16 3.08 -10.49
C GLY A 89 11.09 1.67 -9.89
N LEU A 90 11.88 0.74 -10.41
CA LEU A 90 11.98 -0.63 -9.92
C LEU A 90 12.56 -0.68 -8.50
N VAL A 91 13.66 0.04 -8.25
CA VAL A 91 14.31 0.10 -6.92
C VAL A 91 13.35 0.69 -5.89
N SER A 92 12.62 1.75 -6.24
CA SER A 92 11.59 2.33 -5.36
C SER A 92 10.47 1.36 -5.05
N GLN A 93 10.01 0.58 -6.03
CA GLN A 93 8.99 -0.44 -5.81
C GLN A 93 9.50 -1.57 -4.91
N LEU A 94 10.69 -2.09 -5.17
CA LEU A 94 11.31 -3.12 -4.34
C LEU A 94 11.52 -2.62 -2.90
N GLY A 95 11.95 -1.38 -2.72
CA GLY A 95 12.05 -0.74 -1.40
C GLY A 95 10.71 -0.70 -0.66
N ARG A 96 9.62 -0.36 -1.34
CA ARG A 96 8.26 -0.41 -0.77
C ARG A 96 7.81 -1.83 -0.43
N MET A 97 8.28 -2.84 -1.14
CA MET A 97 8.06 -4.25 -0.83
C MET A 97 8.96 -4.76 0.31
N GLY A 98 9.84 -3.92 0.84
CA GLY A 98 10.74 -4.25 1.95
C GLY A 98 12.06 -4.88 1.54
N PHE A 99 12.42 -4.82 0.26
CA PHE A 99 13.75 -5.23 -0.17
C PHE A 99 14.80 -4.21 0.24
N ASN A 100 15.94 -4.71 0.67
CA ASN A 100 17.14 -3.92 0.84
C ASN A 100 17.99 -4.02 -0.42
N CYS A 101 18.08 -2.93 -1.16
CA CYS A 101 18.91 -2.80 -2.36
C CYS A 101 20.14 -1.94 -2.02
N PRO A 102 21.37 -2.37 -2.32
CA PRO A 102 22.55 -1.54 -2.10
C PRO A 102 22.47 -0.28 -2.96
N GLY A 103 22.69 0.88 -2.32
CA GLY A 103 22.59 2.19 -2.99
C GLY A 103 23.83 2.59 -3.81
N THR A 104 24.85 1.74 -3.89
CA THR A 104 26.11 2.05 -4.59
C THR A 104 26.06 1.49 -6.02
N LEU A 105 25.94 2.41 -6.96
CA LEU A 105 26.20 2.12 -8.37
C LEU A 105 27.70 2.30 -8.62
N PRO A 106 28.45 1.25 -9.01
CA PRO A 106 28.96 1.26 -10.37
C PRO A 106 28.87 -0.12 -11.07
N GLU A 107 28.28 -1.11 -10.44
CA GLU A 107 28.22 -2.43 -11.04
C GLU A 107 27.00 -2.53 -11.98
N GLU A 108 27.16 -3.22 -13.11
CA GLU A 108 26.09 -3.50 -14.07
C GLU A 108 24.98 -4.40 -13.51
N THR A 109 25.17 -4.89 -12.26
CA THR A 109 24.27 -5.82 -11.60
C THR A 109 24.02 -5.37 -10.16
N MET A 110 22.75 -5.18 -9.80
CA MET A 110 22.30 -4.88 -8.44
C MET A 110 21.60 -6.07 -7.82
N LEU A 111 21.95 -6.44 -6.58
CA LEU A 111 21.33 -7.53 -5.85
C LEU A 111 20.49 -7.01 -4.67
N CYS A 112 19.17 -7.04 -4.82
CA CYS A 112 18.21 -6.68 -3.77
C CYS A 112 17.82 -7.90 -2.94
N ARG A 113 17.73 -7.75 -1.60
CA ARG A 113 17.45 -8.84 -0.65
C ARG A 113 16.23 -8.53 0.20
N PHE A 114 15.36 -9.54 0.36
CA PHE A 114 14.25 -9.52 1.32
C PHE A 114 14.28 -10.78 2.17
N ARG A 115 14.10 -10.67 3.48
CA ARG A 115 14.05 -11.80 4.41
C ARG A 115 12.72 -11.86 5.11
N ALA A 116 12.12 -13.04 5.13
CA ALA A 116 10.90 -13.31 5.88
C ALA A 116 11.03 -14.62 6.68
N ARG A 117 10.46 -14.65 7.87
CA ARG A 117 10.33 -15.88 8.65
C ARG A 117 9.07 -16.61 8.20
N ARG A 118 9.20 -17.86 7.86
CA ARG A 118 8.09 -18.74 7.52
C ARG A 118 7.44 -19.32 8.78
N GLN A 119 6.24 -19.87 8.64
CA GLN A 119 5.49 -20.49 9.73
C GLN A 119 6.21 -21.75 10.31
N ASP A 120 7.00 -22.44 9.47
CA ASP A 120 7.84 -23.58 9.88
C ASP A 120 9.12 -23.15 10.61
N GLY A 121 9.31 -21.85 10.83
CA GLY A 121 10.47 -21.28 11.50
C GLY A 121 11.70 -21.11 10.61
N GLN A 122 11.68 -21.56 9.36
CA GLN A 122 12.75 -21.32 8.40
C GLN A 122 12.77 -19.86 7.96
N VAL A 123 13.93 -19.39 7.53
CA VAL A 123 14.09 -18.06 6.94
C VAL A 123 14.09 -18.16 5.42
N ALA A 124 13.09 -17.58 4.78
CA ALA A 124 13.06 -17.41 3.34
C ALA A 124 13.77 -16.11 2.98
N THR A 125 14.79 -16.19 2.14
CA THR A 125 15.50 -15.04 1.59
C THR A 125 15.20 -14.95 0.10
N PHE A 126 14.49 -13.90 -0.30
CA PHE A 126 14.31 -13.56 -1.71
C PHE A 126 15.47 -12.70 -2.17
N LEU A 127 16.01 -13.04 -3.33
CA LEU A 127 17.07 -12.34 -4.00
C LEU A 127 16.54 -11.91 -5.36
N VAL A 128 16.58 -10.62 -5.63
CA VAL A 128 16.25 -10.04 -6.95
C VAL A 128 17.52 -9.45 -7.52
N GLU A 129 17.98 -10.04 -8.59
CA GLU A 129 19.13 -9.60 -9.37
C GLU A 129 18.63 -8.74 -10.52
N ILE A 130 19.15 -7.52 -10.62
CA ILE A 130 18.76 -6.53 -11.62
C ILE A 130 20.00 -6.22 -12.45
N ARG A 131 19.97 -6.53 -13.73
CA ARG A 131 20.98 -6.08 -14.68
C ARG A 131 20.57 -4.75 -15.27
N HIS A 132 21.47 -3.78 -15.27
CA HIS A 132 21.20 -2.41 -15.72
C HIS A 132 22.46 -1.75 -16.31
N ASP A 133 22.27 -0.68 -17.04
CA ASP A 133 23.35 0.16 -17.61
C ASP A 133 23.60 1.45 -16.81
N GLY A 134 23.11 1.49 -15.56
CA GLY A 134 23.16 2.66 -14.69
C GLY A 134 21.85 3.46 -14.65
N ALA A 135 21.08 3.51 -15.72
CA ALA A 135 19.82 4.25 -15.82
C ALA A 135 18.61 3.35 -16.10
N VAL A 136 18.81 2.32 -16.91
CA VAL A 136 17.75 1.48 -17.47
C VAL A 136 17.96 0.02 -17.10
N VAL A 137 16.87 -0.64 -16.72
CA VAL A 137 16.82 -2.08 -16.44
C VAL A 137 16.92 -2.84 -17.77
N GLN A 138 17.83 -3.82 -17.82
CA GLN A 138 18.00 -4.71 -18.96
C GLN A 138 17.38 -6.08 -18.69
N ASP A 139 17.50 -6.58 -17.44
CA ASP A 139 16.97 -7.88 -17.06
C ASP A 139 16.68 -7.92 -15.57
N ILE A 140 15.73 -8.78 -15.17
CA ILE A 140 15.33 -9.01 -13.78
C ILE A 140 15.27 -10.53 -13.56
N ALA A 141 16.05 -11.04 -12.62
CA ALA A 141 15.96 -12.42 -12.16
C ALA A 141 15.62 -12.49 -10.68
N ALA A 142 14.69 -13.37 -10.29
CA ALA A 142 14.33 -13.56 -8.90
C ALA A 142 14.57 -15.03 -8.48
N ARG A 143 15.14 -15.19 -7.27
CA ARG A 143 15.32 -16.52 -6.64
C ARG A 143 14.99 -16.47 -5.17
N MET A 144 14.68 -17.62 -4.58
CA MET A 144 14.44 -17.76 -3.15
C MET A 144 15.34 -18.84 -2.58
N GLU A 145 16.01 -18.51 -1.50
CA GLU A 145 16.85 -19.41 -0.72
C GLU A 145 16.18 -19.66 0.63
N LEU A 146 16.20 -20.92 1.08
CA LEU A 146 15.75 -21.30 2.40
C LEU A 146 16.97 -21.50 3.28
N GLY A 147 17.09 -20.69 4.34
CA GLY A 147 18.11 -20.85 5.36
C GLY A 147 17.60 -21.68 6.53
N ALA A 148 18.47 -22.53 7.08
CA ALA A 148 18.27 -23.10 8.39
C ALA A 148 18.26 -21.98 9.46
N ARG A 149 17.64 -22.28 10.63
CA ARG A 149 17.67 -21.40 11.81
C ARG A 149 19.07 -21.02 12.20
#